data_b141feb5d8bc28f8ed366c24f30cc554
#
_entry.id   b141feb5d8bc28f8ed366c24f30cc554
#
_cell.length_a   1.000
_cell.length_b   1.000
_cell.length_c   1.000
_cell.angle_alpha   90.00
_cell.angle_beta   90.00
_cell.angle_gamma   90.00
#
_symmetry.space_group_name_H-M   'P 1'
#
loop_
_entity.id
_entity.type
_entity.pdbx_description
1 polymer ?
#
loop_
_entity_poly.entity_id
_entity_poly.type
_entity_poly.pdbx_seq_one_letter_code
_entity_poly.pdbx_strand_id
1 'polypeptide(L)'
;MKFKYSKIYYNNLTLAVVLVNSFITKAPGIGYVRQLFSNALNIDERLIVLASETPNGNIEYIYVHEKVIKLIKNNEIQFVWEIYDGL
;
A
#
# COMPACT_ATOMS: atom_id res chain seq x y z
N MET A 1 12.19 -8.88 -6.74
CA MET A 1 11.33 -7.71 -6.55
C MET A 1 11.58 -7.13 -5.17
N LYS A 2 11.76 -5.83 -5.09
CA LYS A 2 12.06 -5.15 -3.83
C LYS A 2 11.13 -3.95 -3.67
N PHE A 3 10.46 -3.84 -2.52
CA PHE A 3 9.57 -2.72 -2.25
C PHE A 3 9.42 -2.48 -0.75
N LYS A 4 8.96 -1.29 -0.40
CA LYS A 4 8.62 -0.95 0.98
C LYS A 4 7.12 -1.14 1.21
N TYR A 5 6.77 -1.65 2.36
CA TYR A 5 5.37 -1.83 2.73
C TYR A 5 5.19 -1.65 4.24
N SER A 6 3.96 -1.40 4.64
CA SER A 6 3.59 -1.35 6.04
C SER A 6 2.32 -2.17 6.25
N LYS A 7 2.35 -3.11 7.17
CA LYS A 7 1.17 -3.88 7.53
C LYS A 7 0.37 -3.13 8.59
N ILE A 8 -0.94 -3.13 8.40
CA ILE A 8 -1.86 -2.47 9.33
C ILE A 8 -2.88 -3.49 9.79
N TYR A 9 -3.02 -3.63 11.10
CA TYR A 9 -3.98 -4.56 11.70
C TYR A 9 -5.13 -3.74 12.27
N TYR A 10 -6.34 -3.98 11.76
CA TYR A 10 -7.52 -3.26 12.20
C TYR A 10 -8.76 -4.15 12.07
N ASN A 11 -9.52 -4.27 13.16
CA ASN A 11 -10.76 -5.06 13.20
C ASN A 11 -10.61 -6.47 12.62
N ASN A 12 -9.57 -7.18 13.02
CA ASN A 12 -9.25 -8.54 12.55
C ASN A 12 -8.90 -8.62 11.06
N LEU A 13 -8.68 -7.47 10.42
CA LEU A 13 -8.20 -7.41 9.05
C LEU A 13 -6.73 -7.04 9.03
N THR A 14 -6.00 -7.64 8.11
CA THR A 14 -4.62 -7.26 7.82
C THR A 14 -4.61 -6.55 6.48
N LEU A 15 -4.23 -5.28 6.50
CA LEU A 15 -4.07 -4.46 5.30
C LEU A 15 -2.58 -4.25 5.06
N ALA A 16 -2.21 -4.00 3.83
CA ALA A 16 -0.84 -3.61 3.51
C ALA A 16 -0.84 -2.37 2.65
N VAL A 17 -0.05 -1.38 3.06
CA VAL A 17 0.22 -0.19 2.25
C VAL A 17 1.57 -0.42 1.59
N VAL A 18 1.60 -0.43 0.25
CA VAL A 18 2.82 -0.65 -0.52
C VAL A 18 3.22 0.65 -1.17
N LEU A 19 4.46 1.08 -0.92
CA LEU A 19 5.00 2.30 -1.50
C LEU A 19 5.54 1.98 -2.90
N VAL A 20 4.99 2.64 -3.91
CA VAL A 20 5.35 2.42 -5.31
C VAL A 20 5.78 3.73 -5.96
N ASN A 21 6.46 3.60 -7.10
CA ASN A 21 6.81 4.76 -7.91
C ASN A 21 5.57 5.39 -8.51
N SER A 22 5.52 6.72 -8.57
CA SER A 22 4.38 7.46 -9.12
C SER A 22 4.04 7.10 -10.57
N PHE A 23 5.01 6.62 -11.34
CA PHE A 23 4.76 6.15 -12.71
C PHE A 23 3.86 4.91 -12.73
N ILE A 24 4.01 4.03 -11.74
CA ILE A 24 3.21 2.80 -11.65
C ILE A 24 1.75 3.15 -11.39
N THR A 25 1.49 4.19 -10.60
CA THR A 25 0.14 4.58 -10.22
C THR A 25 -0.68 5.14 -11.38
N LYS A 26 -0.01 5.59 -12.44
CA LYS A 26 -0.64 6.14 -13.65
C LYS A 26 -0.61 5.18 -14.83
N ALA A 27 0.04 4.02 -14.67
CA ALA A 27 0.24 3.09 -15.77
C ALA A 27 -1.00 2.23 -16.00
N PRO A 28 -1.28 1.84 -17.25
CA PRO A 28 -2.24 0.77 -17.52
C PRO A 28 -1.79 -0.51 -16.83
N GLY A 29 -2.73 -1.30 -16.31
CA GLY A 29 -2.39 -2.55 -15.65
C GLY A 29 -2.06 -2.44 -14.16
N ILE A 30 -2.43 -1.34 -13.52
CA ILE A 30 -2.20 -1.14 -12.09
C ILE A 30 -2.89 -2.23 -11.24
N GLY A 31 -4.01 -2.79 -11.71
CA GLY A 31 -4.66 -3.91 -11.04
C GLY A 31 -3.76 -5.15 -10.99
N TYR A 32 -3.00 -5.39 -12.06
CA TYR A 32 -2.02 -6.46 -12.10
C TYR A 32 -0.89 -6.23 -11.09
N VAL A 33 -0.46 -4.99 -10.93
CA VAL A 33 0.56 -4.63 -9.96
C VAL A 33 0.07 -4.91 -8.53
N ARG A 34 -1.18 -4.57 -8.21
CA ARG A 34 -1.77 -4.91 -6.91
C ARG A 34 -1.75 -6.41 -6.67
N GLN A 35 -2.07 -7.19 -7.69
CA GLN A 35 -2.09 -8.65 -7.59
C GLN A 35 -0.69 -9.21 -7.30
N LEU A 36 0.34 -8.64 -7.90
CA LEU A 36 1.72 -9.04 -7.62
C LEU A 36 2.08 -8.85 -6.14
N PHE A 37 1.72 -7.70 -5.56
CA PHE A 37 1.97 -7.43 -4.15
C PHE A 37 1.12 -8.32 -3.24
N SER A 38 -0.12 -8.58 -3.63
CA SER A 38 -1.00 -9.49 -2.93
C SER A 38 -0.36 -10.89 -2.83
N ASN A 39 0.16 -11.39 -3.93
CA ASN A 39 0.82 -12.70 -3.95
C ASN A 39 2.10 -12.71 -3.12
N ALA A 40 2.90 -11.65 -3.23
CA ALA A 40 4.16 -11.56 -2.49
C ALA A 40 3.94 -11.51 -0.98
N LEU A 41 2.95 -10.77 -0.52
CA LEU A 41 2.67 -10.57 0.89
C LEU A 41 1.67 -11.57 1.46
N ASN A 42 1.06 -12.39 0.61
CA ASN A 42 -0.01 -13.32 0.99
C ASN A 42 -1.18 -12.61 1.68
N ILE A 43 -1.59 -11.50 1.09
CA ILE A 43 -2.71 -10.68 1.55
C ILE A 43 -3.67 -10.51 0.37
N ASP A 44 -4.98 -10.61 0.62
CA ASP A 44 -5.99 -10.41 -0.42
C ASP A 44 -5.76 -9.08 -1.15
N GLU A 45 -5.85 -9.08 -2.49
CA GLU A 45 -5.57 -7.88 -3.29
C GLU A 45 -6.48 -6.71 -2.93
N ARG A 46 -7.70 -6.98 -2.43
CA ARG A 46 -8.63 -5.94 -1.99
C ARG A 46 -8.14 -5.21 -0.74
N LEU A 47 -7.19 -5.80 -0.03
CA LEU A 47 -6.59 -5.23 1.18
C LEU A 47 -5.22 -4.62 0.92
N ILE A 48 -4.80 -4.56 -0.34
CA ILE A 48 -3.56 -3.92 -0.76
C ILE A 48 -3.86 -2.47 -1.14
N VAL A 49 -3.24 -1.55 -0.45
CA VAL A 49 -3.31 -0.11 -0.73
C VAL A 49 -2.00 0.30 -1.39
N LEU A 50 -2.10 0.95 -2.55
CA LEU A 50 -0.91 1.48 -3.21
C LEU A 50 -0.73 2.95 -2.82
N ALA A 51 0.48 3.32 -2.51
CA ALA A 51 0.83 4.68 -2.13
C ALA A 51 2.08 5.12 -2.89
N SER A 52 2.15 6.39 -3.24
CA SER A 52 3.33 6.97 -3.85
C SER A 52 3.70 8.27 -3.15
N GLU A 53 5.00 8.54 -3.08
CA GLU A 53 5.50 9.78 -2.51
C GLU A 53 5.55 10.85 -3.59
N THR A 54 4.94 12.01 -3.31
CA THR A 54 5.01 13.16 -4.21
C THR A 54 6.35 13.87 -4.07
N PRO A 55 6.74 14.73 -5.04
CA PRO A 55 7.98 15.51 -4.91
C PRO A 55 8.03 16.38 -3.65
N ASN A 56 6.88 16.74 -3.10
CA ASN A 56 6.79 17.54 -1.88
C ASN A 56 6.90 16.72 -0.59
N GLY A 57 7.11 15.41 -0.71
CA GLY A 57 7.19 14.52 0.45
C GLY A 57 5.84 14.06 0.99
N ASN A 58 4.75 14.44 0.36
CA ASN A 58 3.42 13.95 0.72
C ASN A 58 3.18 12.56 0.13
N ILE A 59 2.24 11.82 0.70
CA ILE A 59 1.90 10.50 0.21
C ILE A 59 0.51 10.56 -0.43
N GLU A 60 0.42 10.07 -1.66
CA GLU A 60 -0.85 9.89 -2.37
C GLU A 60 -1.22 8.41 -2.33
N TYR A 61 -2.50 8.13 -2.07
CA TYR A 61 -3.01 6.77 -1.97
C TYR A 61 -3.88 6.43 -3.16
N ILE A 62 -3.75 5.20 -3.64
CA ILE A 62 -4.52 4.68 -4.77
C ILE A 62 -5.15 3.36 -4.33
N TYR A 63 -6.40 3.14 -4.73
CA TYR A 63 -7.18 1.96 -4.33
C TYR A 63 -7.29 1.86 -2.81
N VAL A 64 -7.77 2.92 -2.20
CA VAL A 64 -7.83 2.99 -0.74
C VAL A 64 -9.18 2.51 -0.24
N HIS A 65 -9.16 1.67 0.77
CA HIS A 65 -10.35 1.38 1.54
C HIS A 65 -10.72 2.61 2.37
N GLU A 66 -11.97 3.06 2.30
CA GLU A 66 -12.41 4.28 2.98
C GLU A 66 -12.07 4.31 4.47
N LYS A 67 -12.22 3.19 5.14
CA LYS A 67 -11.91 3.09 6.57
C LYS A 67 -10.44 3.36 6.85
N VAL A 68 -9.55 2.92 5.95
CA VAL A 68 -8.11 3.14 6.10
C VAL A 68 -7.77 4.61 5.94
N ILE A 69 -8.39 5.29 4.97
CA ILE A 69 -8.18 6.73 4.78
C ILE A 69 -8.55 7.49 6.05
N LYS A 70 -9.69 7.18 6.66
CA LYS A 70 -10.13 7.86 7.88
C LYS A 70 -9.14 7.67 9.02
N LEU A 71 -8.62 6.46 9.18
CA LEU A 71 -7.63 6.17 10.21
C LEU A 71 -6.33 6.94 9.98
N ILE A 72 -5.90 7.05 8.72
CA ILE A 72 -4.70 7.79 8.37
C ILE A 72 -4.90 9.29 8.64
N LYS A 73 -6.03 9.85 8.23
CA LYS A 73 -6.34 11.27 8.42
C LYS A 73 -6.47 11.64 9.89
N ASN A 74 -6.92 10.72 10.73
CA ASN A 74 -7.06 10.93 12.15
C ASN A 74 -5.80 10.61 12.94
N ASN A 75 -4.70 10.32 12.25
CA ASN A 75 -3.42 9.92 12.86
C ASN A 75 -3.53 8.70 13.79
N GLU A 76 -4.51 7.84 13.55
CA GLU A 76 -4.70 6.63 14.34
C GLU A 76 -3.82 5.47 13.90
N ILE A 77 -3.15 5.62 12.75
CA ILE A 77 -2.25 4.62 12.19
C ILE A 77 -0.84 5.20 12.14
N GLN A 78 0.10 4.46 12.70
CA GLN A 78 1.53 4.74 12.50
C GLN A 78 2.08 3.70 11.53
N PHE A 79 2.73 4.19 10.47
CA PHE A 79 3.35 3.31 9.51
C PHE A 79 4.71 2.85 10.01
N VAL A 80 4.87 1.53 10.12
CA VAL A 80 6.17 0.91 10.34
C VAL A 80 6.58 0.29 9.01
N TRP A 81 7.52 0.93 8.33
CA TRP A 81 7.93 0.49 7.00
C TRP A 81 8.90 -0.68 7.08
N GLU A 82 8.59 -1.71 6.32
CA GLU A 82 9.44 -2.89 6.15
C GLU A 82 9.86 -2.99 4.69
N ILE A 83 10.94 -3.68 4.43
CA ILE A 83 11.43 -3.91 3.08
C ILE A 83 11.18 -5.36 2.73
N TYR A 84 10.45 -5.58 1.64
CA TYR A 84 10.33 -6.88 1.01
C TYR A 84 11.43 -7.02 -0.02
N ASP A 85 12.21 -8.07 0.09
CA ASP A 85 13.30 -8.37 -0.87
C ASP A 85 13.15 -9.82 -1.29
N GLY A 86 12.25 -10.05 -2.24
CA GLY A 86 11.99 -11.36 -2.80
C GLY A 86 12.75 -11.56 -4.10
N LEU A 87 13.32 -12.72 -4.24
CA LEU A 87 14.01 -13.09 -5.46
C LEU A 87 13.06 -13.47 -6.59
#